data_dc3cd4dccff25e8268d16f2b02805e88
#
_entry.id   dc3cd4dccff25e8268d16f2b02805e88
#
_cell.length_a   1.000
_cell.length_b   1.000
_cell.length_c   1.000
_cell.angle_alpha   90.00
_cell.angle_beta   90.00
_cell.angle_gamma   90.00
#
_symmetry.space_group_name_H-M   'P 1'
#
loop_
_entity.id
_entity.type
_entity.pdbx_description
1 polymer ?
#
loop_
_entity_poly.entity_id
_entity_poly.type
_entity_poly.pdbx_seq_one_letter_code
_entity_poly.pdbx_strand_id
1 'polypeptide(L)'
;MSRTIDHPALQPLKQQFPEHKFLVGEFRDMITVVVPREAIVPVSAFLRDTPSLKFDMLAELNGVDYLNYPGARHRFAVNYGLTSVDHNRRLWLKVFLDPQHDTAPGSEWNTVRDEDVVEKGDPGLKVDSVTGVWPGAEWMEREVYDMYGIIFAGHPDLRRILTWNGYGNYPLRKDYPLRGVGERERYKIITREGA
;
A
#
# COMPACT_ATOMS: atom_id res chain seq x y z
N MET A 1 24.83 -21.25 -7.40
CA MET A 1 24.48 -21.67 -6.03
C MET A 1 23.37 -20.76 -5.53
N SER A 2 22.21 -21.29 -5.21
CA SER A 2 21.12 -20.50 -4.63
C SER A 2 21.53 -20.09 -3.21
N ARG A 3 21.74 -18.80 -2.97
CA ARG A 3 22.04 -18.28 -1.63
C ARG A 3 20.79 -18.49 -0.78
N THR A 4 20.93 -19.22 0.31
CA THR A 4 19.82 -19.37 1.27
C THR A 4 19.66 -18.04 1.99
N ILE A 5 18.49 -17.43 1.86
CA ILE A 5 18.17 -16.20 2.59
C ILE A 5 17.91 -16.60 4.05
N ASP A 6 18.69 -16.03 4.96
CA ASP A 6 18.57 -16.27 6.40
C ASP A 6 18.07 -15.01 7.09
N HIS A 7 16.91 -15.12 7.74
CA HIS A 7 16.36 -14.06 8.57
C HIS A 7 15.51 -14.67 9.71
N PRO A 8 15.68 -14.21 10.96
CA PRO A 8 15.04 -14.79 12.14
C PRO A 8 13.50 -14.89 12.08
N ALA A 9 12.84 -14.04 11.29
CA ALA A 9 11.39 -14.06 11.15
C ALA A 9 10.89 -15.20 10.23
N LEU A 10 11.72 -15.76 9.33
CA LEU A 10 11.24 -16.65 8.27
C LEU A 10 10.75 -18.00 8.79
N GLN A 11 11.47 -18.61 9.71
CA GLN A 11 11.08 -19.89 10.28
C GLN A 11 9.84 -19.78 11.17
N PRO A 12 9.75 -18.83 12.10
CA PRO A 12 8.54 -18.59 12.89
C PRO A 12 7.31 -18.31 12.02
N LEU A 13 7.43 -17.50 10.95
CA LEU A 13 6.34 -17.23 10.01
C LEU A 13 5.82 -18.51 9.34
N LYS A 14 6.70 -19.37 8.85
CA LYS A 14 6.32 -20.64 8.22
C LYS A 14 5.64 -21.61 9.20
N GLN A 15 6.07 -21.61 10.45
CA GLN A 15 5.49 -22.45 11.48
C GLN A 15 4.11 -21.96 11.91
N GLN A 16 3.93 -20.64 12.03
CA GLN A 16 2.68 -20.03 12.47
C GLN A 16 1.60 -20.05 11.40
N PHE A 17 2.01 -19.92 10.12
CA PHE A 17 1.09 -19.84 8.97
C PHE A 17 1.43 -20.90 7.91
N PRO A 18 1.30 -22.19 8.23
CA PRO A 18 1.68 -23.28 7.32
C PRO A 18 0.82 -23.35 6.05
N GLU A 19 -0.39 -22.78 6.09
CA GLU A 19 -1.32 -22.69 4.95
C GLU A 19 -0.88 -21.66 3.91
N HIS A 20 -0.02 -20.71 4.28
CA HIS A 20 0.45 -19.66 3.36
C HIS A 20 1.83 -19.97 2.80
N LYS A 21 1.96 -19.75 1.48
CA LYS A 21 3.26 -19.84 0.79
C LYS A 21 3.89 -18.46 0.71
N PHE A 22 4.85 -18.21 1.58
CA PHE A 22 5.63 -16.98 1.55
C PHE A 22 6.74 -17.07 0.49
N LEU A 23 6.76 -16.08 -0.42
CA LEU A 23 7.91 -15.86 -1.31
C LEU A 23 8.84 -14.87 -0.62
N VAL A 24 10.14 -15.15 -0.63
CA VAL A 24 11.14 -14.32 0.02
C VAL A 24 12.16 -13.85 -1.02
N GLY A 25 12.44 -12.58 -1.03
CA GLY A 25 13.46 -11.95 -1.85
C GLY A 25 14.47 -11.19 -1.00
N GLU A 26 15.71 -11.08 -1.48
CA GLU A 26 16.74 -10.25 -0.90
C GLU A 26 17.28 -9.31 -1.98
N PHE A 27 17.37 -8.04 -1.67
CA PHE A 27 17.98 -7.03 -2.53
C PHE A 27 18.73 -6.02 -1.66
N ARG A 28 20.05 -5.90 -1.83
CA ARG A 28 20.93 -4.99 -1.09
C ARG A 28 20.70 -5.07 0.42
N ASP A 29 20.76 -6.28 0.97
CA ASP A 29 20.55 -6.61 2.38
C ASP A 29 19.13 -6.30 2.91
N MET A 30 18.20 -5.92 2.04
CA MET A 30 16.78 -5.78 2.38
C MET A 30 16.06 -7.10 2.09
N ILE A 31 15.55 -7.73 3.13
CA ILE A 31 14.76 -8.94 3.01
C ILE A 31 13.29 -8.58 2.92
N THR A 32 12.64 -9.06 1.86
CA THR A 32 11.22 -8.84 1.59
C THR A 32 10.48 -10.17 1.60
N VAL A 33 9.40 -10.24 2.35
CA VAL A 33 8.47 -11.37 2.39
C VAL A 33 7.19 -10.95 1.67
N VAL A 34 6.82 -11.69 0.62
CA VAL A 34 5.53 -11.52 -0.04
C VAL A 34 4.47 -12.22 0.79
N VAL A 35 3.46 -11.48 1.21
CA VAL A 35 2.37 -11.93 2.06
C VAL A 35 1.07 -11.90 1.24
N PRO A 36 0.24 -12.95 1.28
CA PRO A 36 -1.12 -12.90 0.73
C PRO A 36 -1.92 -11.76 1.36
N ARG A 37 -2.74 -11.06 0.57
CA ARG A 37 -3.45 -9.86 1.04
C ARG A 37 -4.36 -10.12 2.25
N GLU A 38 -4.98 -11.29 2.29
CA GLU A 38 -5.84 -11.75 3.38
C GLU A 38 -5.08 -12.07 4.69
N ALA A 39 -3.77 -12.29 4.59
CA ALA A 39 -2.92 -12.62 5.72
C ALA A 39 -2.14 -11.42 6.29
N ILE A 40 -2.27 -10.23 5.70
CA ILE A 40 -1.43 -9.08 6.10
C ILE A 40 -1.62 -8.70 7.57
N VAL A 41 -2.85 -8.65 8.07
CA VAL A 41 -3.13 -8.28 9.46
C VAL A 41 -2.64 -9.34 10.46
N PRO A 42 -3.01 -10.63 10.33
CA PRO A 42 -2.52 -11.65 11.26
C PRO A 42 -0.99 -11.82 11.22
N VAL A 43 -0.36 -11.73 10.04
CA VAL A 43 1.11 -11.77 9.90
C VAL A 43 1.75 -10.57 10.60
N SER A 44 1.20 -9.39 10.43
CA SER A 44 1.67 -8.16 11.04
C SER A 44 1.58 -8.20 12.57
N ALA A 45 0.44 -8.64 13.09
CA ALA A 45 0.25 -8.81 14.54
C ALA A 45 1.22 -9.83 15.13
N PHE A 46 1.40 -10.96 14.46
CA PHE A 46 2.36 -11.99 14.89
C PHE A 46 3.80 -11.46 14.93
N LEU A 47 4.24 -10.71 13.92
CA LEU A 47 5.58 -10.13 13.87
C LEU A 47 5.81 -9.08 14.96
N ARG A 48 4.78 -8.29 15.28
CA ARG A 48 4.84 -7.30 16.37
C ARG A 48 4.87 -7.96 17.75
N ASP A 49 3.98 -8.94 17.98
CA ASP A 49 3.68 -9.44 19.32
C ASP A 49 4.61 -10.58 19.75
N THR A 50 5.32 -11.23 18.82
CA THR A 50 6.27 -12.31 19.14
C THR A 50 7.53 -11.72 19.77
N PRO A 51 7.86 -12.04 21.05
CA PRO A 51 8.95 -11.39 21.78
C PRO A 51 10.32 -11.53 21.12
N SER A 52 10.59 -12.65 20.43
CA SER A 52 11.87 -12.89 19.74
C SER A 52 11.99 -12.14 18.41
N LEU A 53 10.90 -11.58 17.90
CA LEU A 53 10.83 -10.82 16.65
C LEU A 53 10.61 -9.33 16.92
N LYS A 54 9.56 -8.99 17.64
CA LYS A 54 9.20 -7.66 18.14
C LYS A 54 9.37 -6.54 17.10
N PHE A 55 8.72 -6.69 15.95
CA PHE A 55 8.65 -5.62 14.94
C PHE A 55 7.61 -4.58 15.36
N ASP A 56 7.96 -3.81 16.38
CA ASP A 56 7.09 -2.86 17.05
C ASP A 56 6.93 -1.53 16.29
N MET A 57 7.75 -1.28 15.28
CA MET A 57 7.72 -0.05 14.50
C MET A 57 7.43 -0.33 13.01
N LEU A 58 6.35 0.25 12.48
CA LEU A 58 6.16 0.45 11.05
C LEU A 58 6.88 1.75 10.66
N ALA A 59 8.07 1.59 10.06
CA ALA A 59 8.91 2.72 9.68
C ALA A 59 8.45 3.37 8.37
N GLU A 60 7.89 2.58 7.46
CA GLU A 60 7.45 3.02 6.14
C GLU A 60 6.31 2.15 5.62
N LEU A 61 5.35 2.79 4.94
CA LEU A 61 4.33 2.12 4.13
C LEU A 61 4.20 2.89 2.83
N ASN A 62 4.37 2.22 1.70
CA ASN A 62 4.28 2.85 0.39
C ASN A 62 3.60 1.95 -0.65
N GLY A 63 3.03 2.61 -1.68
CA GLY A 63 2.47 1.96 -2.86
C GLY A 63 3.46 1.94 -4.03
N VAL A 64 3.33 0.95 -4.90
CA VAL A 64 4.10 0.85 -6.15
C VAL A 64 3.16 0.46 -7.28
N ASP A 65 3.27 1.13 -8.43
CA ASP A 65 2.63 0.74 -9.69
C ASP A 65 3.68 0.16 -10.64
N TYR A 66 3.53 -1.10 -11.03
CA TYR A 66 4.41 -1.84 -11.92
C TYR A 66 3.95 -1.85 -13.38
N LEU A 67 2.94 -1.04 -13.78
CA LEU A 67 2.37 -1.06 -15.13
C LEU A 67 3.42 -1.09 -16.25
N ASN A 68 4.50 -0.31 -16.10
CA ASN A 68 5.57 -0.19 -17.08
C ASN A 68 6.82 -1.01 -16.73
N TYR A 69 6.75 -1.87 -15.70
CA TYR A 69 7.91 -2.67 -15.29
C TYR A 69 7.97 -3.99 -16.07
N PRO A 70 9.04 -4.25 -16.82
CA PRO A 70 9.16 -5.44 -17.65
C PRO A 70 9.06 -6.73 -16.81
N GLY A 71 8.17 -7.63 -17.21
CA GLY A 71 8.00 -8.93 -16.56
C GLY A 71 7.21 -8.90 -15.25
N ALA A 72 6.64 -7.76 -14.86
CA ALA A 72 5.74 -7.71 -13.72
C ALA A 72 4.51 -8.61 -13.94
N ARG A 73 4.15 -9.39 -12.94
CA ARG A 73 2.96 -10.26 -12.95
C ARG A 73 1.75 -9.59 -12.32
N HIS A 74 2.00 -8.61 -11.46
CA HIS A 74 1.02 -7.86 -10.71
C HIS A 74 1.20 -6.38 -10.99
N ARG A 75 0.09 -5.64 -11.01
CA ARG A 75 0.15 -4.21 -11.30
C ARG A 75 0.56 -3.38 -10.10
N PHE A 76 -0.05 -3.61 -8.94
CA PHE A 76 0.25 -2.83 -7.75
C PHE A 76 0.87 -3.66 -6.65
N ALA A 77 1.61 -3.00 -5.76
CA ALA A 77 1.99 -3.57 -4.48
C ALA A 77 1.94 -2.51 -3.39
N VAL A 78 1.67 -2.97 -2.16
CA VAL A 78 1.90 -2.21 -0.94
C VAL A 78 3.10 -2.84 -0.22
N ASN A 79 4.08 -2.02 0.12
CA ASN A 79 5.24 -2.42 0.90
C ASN A 79 5.14 -1.86 2.31
N TYR A 80 5.51 -2.68 3.29
CA TYR A 80 5.52 -2.34 4.71
C TYR A 80 6.94 -2.54 5.24
N GLY A 81 7.63 -1.46 5.57
CA GLY A 81 8.97 -1.46 6.15
C GLY A 81 8.89 -1.55 7.67
N LEU A 82 9.24 -2.71 8.22
CA LEU A 82 9.17 -3.00 9.64
C LEU A 82 10.53 -2.90 10.29
N THR A 83 10.56 -2.36 11.49
CA THR A 83 11.77 -2.29 12.33
C THR A 83 11.47 -2.89 13.70
N SER A 84 12.35 -3.77 14.15
CA SER A 84 12.46 -4.19 15.54
C SER A 84 13.57 -3.38 16.19
N VAL A 85 13.19 -2.45 17.06
CA VAL A 85 14.17 -1.55 17.72
C VAL A 85 15.03 -2.35 18.70
N ASP A 86 14.40 -3.21 19.51
CA ASP A 86 15.10 -4.01 20.52
C ASP A 86 16.11 -5.00 19.92
N HIS A 87 15.80 -5.56 18.75
CA HIS A 87 16.66 -6.54 18.10
C HIS A 87 17.53 -5.94 16.99
N ASN A 88 17.40 -4.63 16.69
CA ASN A 88 18.10 -3.93 15.60
C ASN A 88 17.96 -4.67 14.26
N ARG A 89 16.73 -4.99 13.88
CA ARG A 89 16.41 -5.76 12.66
C ARG A 89 15.39 -5.04 11.82
N ARG A 90 15.46 -5.27 10.51
CA ARG A 90 14.50 -4.76 9.54
C ARG A 90 13.93 -5.90 8.71
N LEU A 91 12.66 -5.77 8.32
CA LEU A 91 11.97 -6.70 7.45
C LEU A 91 11.00 -5.91 6.59
N TRP A 92 10.90 -6.29 5.32
CA TRP A 92 9.88 -5.75 4.44
C TRP A 92 8.79 -6.80 4.22
N LEU A 93 7.53 -6.40 4.36
CA LEU A 93 6.41 -7.16 3.83
C LEU A 93 5.96 -6.52 2.53
N LYS A 94 5.47 -7.35 1.61
CA LYS A 94 4.91 -6.91 0.33
C LYS A 94 3.61 -7.64 0.05
N VAL A 95 2.57 -6.88 -0.27
CA VAL A 95 1.28 -7.39 -0.72
C VAL A 95 1.08 -6.96 -2.16
N PHE A 96 0.80 -7.92 -3.06
CA PHE A 96 0.46 -7.63 -4.45
C PHE A 96 -1.04 -7.47 -4.62
N LEU A 97 -1.43 -6.54 -5.50
CA LEU A 97 -2.82 -6.21 -5.81
C LEU A 97 -2.97 -6.02 -7.32
N ASP A 98 -4.10 -6.48 -7.87
CA ASP A 98 -4.43 -6.30 -9.27
C ASP A 98 -5.84 -5.70 -9.40
N PRO A 99 -6.01 -4.63 -10.18
CA PRO A 99 -7.31 -4.04 -10.41
C PRO A 99 -8.22 -5.00 -11.17
N GLN A 100 -9.49 -5.00 -10.83
CA GLN A 100 -10.53 -5.76 -11.54
C GLN A 100 -11.27 -4.89 -12.57
N HIS A 101 -11.10 -3.59 -12.52
CA HIS A 101 -11.79 -2.61 -13.35
C HIS A 101 -10.82 -1.70 -14.10
N ASP A 102 -11.36 -0.88 -15.00
CA ASP A 102 -10.58 0.10 -15.75
C ASP A 102 -9.98 1.15 -14.83
N THR A 103 -8.67 1.34 -14.96
CA THR A 103 -7.89 2.28 -14.16
C THR A 103 -7.57 3.58 -14.89
N ALA A 104 -8.07 3.76 -16.12
CA ALA A 104 -7.83 4.96 -16.90
C ALA A 104 -8.30 6.23 -16.15
N PRO A 105 -7.60 7.36 -16.31
CA PRO A 105 -8.03 8.62 -15.73
C PRO A 105 -9.45 8.98 -16.18
N GLY A 106 -10.32 9.37 -15.23
CA GLY A 106 -11.72 9.69 -15.48
C GLY A 106 -12.67 8.50 -15.59
N SER A 107 -12.20 7.26 -15.39
CA SER A 107 -13.09 6.11 -15.24
C SER A 107 -13.99 6.25 -14.01
N GLU A 108 -15.15 5.59 -14.01
CA GLU A 108 -16.08 5.63 -12.87
C GLU A 108 -15.44 5.14 -11.55
N TRP A 109 -14.49 4.22 -11.65
CA TRP A 109 -13.73 3.68 -10.50
C TRP A 109 -12.71 4.66 -9.92
N ASN A 110 -12.36 5.71 -10.65
CA ASN A 110 -11.48 6.78 -10.17
C ASN A 110 -12.27 7.96 -9.58
N THR A 111 -13.60 8.01 -9.76
CA THR A 111 -14.45 9.13 -9.31
C THR A 111 -15.24 8.83 -8.03
N VAL A 112 -14.96 7.70 -7.39
CA VAL A 112 -15.61 7.31 -6.13
C VAL A 112 -15.27 8.32 -5.04
N ARG A 113 -16.30 8.78 -4.29
CA ARG A 113 -16.10 9.70 -3.16
C ARG A 113 -15.45 8.98 -1.99
N ASP A 114 -14.70 9.72 -1.16
CA ASP A 114 -13.99 9.15 -0.01
C ASP A 114 -14.95 8.43 0.96
N GLU A 115 -16.15 8.94 1.16
CA GLU A 115 -17.18 8.32 2.00
C GLU A 115 -17.71 6.97 1.50
N ASP A 116 -17.63 6.75 0.18
CA ASP A 116 -18.16 5.55 -0.50
C ASP A 116 -17.03 4.58 -0.92
N VAL A 117 -15.77 4.96 -0.77
CA VAL A 117 -14.64 4.25 -1.39
C VAL A 117 -14.53 2.79 -0.97
N VAL A 118 -14.80 2.49 0.30
CA VAL A 118 -14.70 1.11 0.81
C VAL A 118 -15.76 0.19 0.20
N GLU A 119 -16.93 0.71 -0.12
CA GLU A 119 -18.04 -0.07 -0.69
C GLU A 119 -17.99 -0.12 -2.21
N LYS A 120 -17.71 1.01 -2.86
CA LYS A 120 -17.82 1.19 -4.32
C LYS A 120 -16.48 1.18 -5.07
N GLY A 121 -15.35 1.15 -4.36
CA GLY A 121 -14.04 1.11 -4.98
C GLY A 121 -13.69 -0.25 -5.59
N ASP A 122 -12.61 -0.31 -6.35
CA ASP A 122 -12.17 -1.54 -7.03
C ASP A 122 -11.82 -2.65 -6.03
N PRO A 123 -12.54 -3.79 -6.02
CA PRO A 123 -12.29 -4.87 -5.07
C PRO A 123 -10.93 -5.55 -5.25
N GLY A 124 -10.32 -5.44 -6.44
CA GLY A 124 -8.97 -5.93 -6.71
C GLY A 124 -7.87 -5.08 -6.08
N LEU A 125 -8.20 -3.82 -5.75
CA LEU A 125 -7.31 -2.88 -5.07
C LEU A 125 -7.61 -2.74 -3.56
N LYS A 126 -8.23 -3.74 -2.95
CA LYS A 126 -8.61 -3.73 -1.55
C LYS A 126 -7.68 -4.62 -0.72
N VAL A 127 -7.20 -4.11 0.40
CA VAL A 127 -6.37 -4.81 1.40
C VAL A 127 -6.82 -4.37 2.80
N ASP A 128 -6.65 -5.24 3.80
CA ASP A 128 -7.02 -4.88 5.17
C ASP A 128 -6.02 -3.89 5.77
N SER A 129 -6.55 -2.91 6.51
CA SER A 129 -5.76 -1.89 7.21
C SER A 129 -4.96 -2.51 8.36
N VAL A 130 -3.72 -2.06 8.52
CA VAL A 130 -2.85 -2.43 9.65
C VAL A 130 -2.82 -1.36 10.76
N THR A 131 -3.73 -0.38 10.73
CA THR A 131 -3.85 0.66 11.77
C THR A 131 -4.10 0.07 13.16
N GLY A 132 -4.81 -1.05 13.25
CA GLY A 132 -5.01 -1.79 14.50
C GLY A 132 -3.75 -2.48 15.03
N VAL A 133 -2.74 -2.66 14.17
CA VAL A 133 -1.44 -3.21 14.54
C VAL A 133 -0.45 -2.09 14.87
N TRP A 134 -0.31 -1.13 13.96
CA TRP A 134 0.55 0.05 14.11
C TRP A 134 -0.25 1.32 13.87
N PRO A 135 -0.56 2.11 14.90
CA PRO A 135 -1.33 3.36 14.73
C PRO A 135 -0.69 4.34 13.72
N GLY A 136 0.64 4.33 13.57
CA GLY A 136 1.34 5.14 12.58
C GLY A 136 1.02 4.83 11.12
N ALA A 137 0.36 3.70 10.83
CA ALA A 137 -0.10 3.35 9.49
C ALA A 137 -1.21 4.30 8.98
N GLU A 138 -1.98 4.94 9.87
CA GLU A 138 -3.15 5.75 9.53
C GLU A 138 -2.86 6.75 8.39
N TRP A 139 -1.84 7.57 8.53
CA TRP A 139 -1.52 8.58 7.52
C TRP A 139 -0.84 8.00 6.29
N MET A 140 -0.02 6.97 6.46
CA MET A 140 0.66 6.31 5.36
C MET A 140 -0.31 5.56 4.44
N GLU A 141 -1.33 4.90 5.01
CA GLU A 141 -2.39 4.24 4.25
C GLU A 141 -3.24 5.26 3.48
N ARG A 142 -3.56 6.41 4.08
CA ARG A 142 -4.24 7.51 3.39
C ARG A 142 -3.42 8.06 2.23
N GLU A 143 -2.11 8.19 2.37
CA GLU A 143 -1.23 8.62 1.27
C GLU A 143 -1.27 7.61 0.13
N VAL A 144 -1.14 6.33 0.41
CA VAL A 144 -1.21 5.28 -0.61
C VAL A 144 -2.59 5.24 -1.28
N TYR A 145 -3.67 5.41 -0.52
CA TYR A 145 -5.02 5.56 -1.08
C TYR A 145 -5.09 6.78 -2.00
N ASP A 146 -4.66 7.94 -1.55
CA ASP A 146 -4.74 9.20 -2.30
C ASP A 146 -3.92 9.15 -3.60
N MET A 147 -2.76 8.50 -3.59
CA MET A 147 -1.84 8.45 -4.73
C MET A 147 -2.14 7.32 -5.72
N TYR A 148 -2.67 6.18 -5.26
CA TYR A 148 -2.84 4.98 -6.09
C TYR A 148 -4.28 4.46 -6.13
N GLY A 149 -5.17 4.87 -5.24
CA GLY A 149 -6.52 4.33 -5.11
C GLY A 149 -6.58 2.93 -4.51
N ILE A 150 -5.57 2.56 -3.72
CA ILE A 150 -5.56 1.31 -2.97
C ILE A 150 -6.39 1.51 -1.70
N ILE A 151 -7.37 0.64 -1.49
CA ILE A 151 -8.36 0.75 -0.42
C ILE A 151 -7.92 -0.06 0.79
N PHE A 152 -7.81 0.58 1.94
CA PHE A 152 -7.49 -0.08 3.20
C PHE A 152 -8.77 -0.35 3.99
N ALA A 153 -9.28 -1.59 3.93
CA ALA A 153 -10.49 -1.98 4.63
C ALA A 153 -10.30 -1.97 6.15
N GLY A 154 -11.25 -1.38 6.87
CA GLY A 154 -11.15 -1.21 8.33
C GLY A 154 -10.29 -0.03 8.79
N HIS A 155 -9.80 0.79 7.85
CA HIS A 155 -9.14 2.06 8.20
C HIS A 155 -10.16 3.01 8.88
N PRO A 156 -9.79 3.69 9.97
CA PRO A 156 -10.72 4.50 10.73
C PRO A 156 -11.23 5.74 9.99
N ASP A 157 -10.43 6.30 9.08
CA ASP A 157 -10.76 7.53 8.36
C ASP A 157 -10.04 7.56 7.00
N LEU A 158 -10.46 6.69 6.05
CA LEU A 158 -9.85 6.58 4.73
C LEU A 158 -10.34 7.68 3.80
N ARG A 159 -9.63 8.79 3.76
CA ARG A 159 -9.86 9.93 2.87
C ARG A 159 -8.54 10.50 2.35
N ARG A 160 -8.62 11.29 1.29
CA ARG A 160 -7.43 11.94 0.70
C ARG A 160 -6.69 12.80 1.73
N ILE A 161 -5.37 12.91 1.59
CA ILE A 161 -4.52 13.66 2.52
C ILE A 161 -3.62 14.68 1.78
N LEU A 162 -3.17 14.39 0.57
CA LEU A 162 -2.29 15.25 -0.23
C LEU A 162 -3.03 16.00 -1.33
N THR A 163 -4.07 15.38 -1.90
CA THR A 163 -4.93 16.04 -2.89
C THR A 163 -6.21 16.56 -2.24
N TRP A 164 -6.93 17.46 -2.92
CA TRP A 164 -8.18 18.02 -2.40
C TRP A 164 -9.35 17.04 -2.57
N ASN A 165 -10.37 17.20 -1.74
CA ASN A 165 -11.59 16.44 -1.86
C ASN A 165 -12.24 16.67 -3.24
N GLY A 166 -12.64 15.57 -3.90
CA GLY A 166 -13.17 15.64 -5.26
C GLY A 166 -12.13 15.60 -6.37
N TYR A 167 -10.84 15.42 -6.04
CA TYR A 167 -9.82 15.07 -7.04
C TYR A 167 -10.11 13.70 -7.60
N GLY A 168 -10.58 13.63 -8.85
CA GLY A 168 -11.13 12.42 -9.46
C GLY A 168 -10.08 11.42 -9.99
N ASN A 169 -8.81 11.52 -9.60
CA ASN A 169 -7.74 10.70 -10.15
C ASN A 169 -6.73 10.29 -9.09
N TYR A 170 -5.77 9.43 -9.48
CA TYR A 170 -4.68 8.96 -8.62
C TYR A 170 -3.35 9.28 -9.28
N PRO A 171 -2.64 10.34 -8.83
CA PRO A 171 -1.57 10.98 -9.61
C PRO A 171 -0.28 10.17 -9.71
N LEU A 172 -0.05 9.15 -8.88
CA LEU A 172 1.14 8.31 -8.97
C LEU A 172 0.92 7.02 -9.77
N ARG A 173 -0.28 6.77 -10.29
CA ARG A 173 -0.50 5.70 -11.26
C ARG A 173 0.25 5.99 -12.56
N LYS A 174 0.84 4.95 -13.16
CA LYS A 174 1.66 5.08 -14.39
C LYS A 174 0.87 5.38 -15.65
N ASP A 175 -0.44 5.17 -15.63
CA ASP A 175 -1.38 5.56 -16.68
C ASP A 175 -1.91 7.00 -16.50
N TYR A 176 -1.63 7.66 -15.38
CA TYR A 176 -1.94 9.07 -15.19
C TYR A 176 -0.88 9.97 -15.85
N PRO A 177 -1.28 10.91 -16.75
CA PRO A 177 -0.33 11.73 -17.47
C PRO A 177 0.36 12.76 -16.56
N LEU A 178 1.67 12.98 -16.76
CA LEU A 178 2.47 13.91 -15.97
C LEU A 178 1.89 15.34 -15.96
N ARG A 179 1.24 15.75 -17.06
CA ARG A 179 0.62 17.08 -17.20
C ARG A 179 -0.76 17.20 -16.55
N GLY A 180 -1.30 16.10 -15.99
CA GLY A 180 -2.68 16.01 -15.54
C GLY A 180 -3.68 15.83 -16.70
N VAL A 181 -4.96 15.81 -16.36
CA VAL A 181 -6.07 15.69 -17.32
C VAL A 181 -6.98 16.94 -17.33
N GLY A 182 -6.45 18.08 -16.95
CA GLY A 182 -7.16 19.36 -16.96
C GLY A 182 -7.85 19.73 -15.65
N GLU A 183 -7.54 19.09 -14.54
CA GLU A 183 -8.18 19.36 -13.25
C GLU A 183 -8.00 20.81 -12.80
N ARG A 184 -6.87 21.44 -13.14
CA ARG A 184 -6.57 22.83 -12.82
C ARG A 184 -7.27 23.84 -13.72
N GLU A 185 -7.72 23.45 -14.90
CA GLU A 185 -8.40 24.32 -15.85
C GLU A 185 -9.80 24.72 -15.38
N ARG A 186 -10.35 24.02 -14.39
CA ARG A 186 -11.65 24.32 -13.77
C ARG A 186 -11.61 25.41 -12.72
N TYR A 187 -10.42 25.85 -12.29
CA TYR A 187 -10.30 26.93 -11.34
C TYR A 187 -10.50 28.29 -12.01
N LYS A 188 -11.41 29.09 -11.45
CA LYS A 188 -11.60 30.48 -11.87
C LYS A 188 -10.32 31.26 -11.54
N ILE A 189 -9.65 31.78 -12.57
CA ILE A 189 -8.51 32.67 -12.38
C ILE A 189 -9.06 33.98 -11.82
N ILE A 190 -8.69 34.31 -10.59
CA ILE A 190 -8.99 35.61 -9.99
C ILE A 190 -7.90 36.56 -10.44
N THR A 191 -8.26 37.49 -11.33
CA THR A 191 -7.35 38.59 -11.74
C THR A 191 -7.45 39.75 -10.73
N ARG A 192 -6.40 40.59 -10.65
CA ARG A 192 -6.41 41.75 -9.74
C ARG A 192 -7.57 42.73 -9.97
N GLU A 193 -8.20 42.69 -11.14
CA GLU A 193 -9.34 43.54 -11.51
C GLU A 193 -10.66 42.99 -10.95
N GLY A 194 -10.69 41.78 -10.38
CA GLY A 194 -11.88 41.12 -9.80
C GLY A 194 -11.74 40.74 -8.33
N ALA A 195 -10.72 41.26 -7.62
CA ALA A 195 -10.52 41.02 -6.20
C ALA A 195 -11.06 42.19 -5.35
#